data_25cbd10da94c1e22d0d8d36a7e794b5a
#
_entry.id   25cbd10da94c1e22d0d8d36a7e794b5a
#
_cell.length_a   1.000
_cell.length_b   1.000
_cell.length_c   1.000
_cell.angle_alpha   90.00
_cell.angle_beta   90.00
_cell.angle_gamma   90.00
#
_symmetry.space_group_name_H-M   'P 1'
#
loop_
_entity.id
_entity.type
_entity.pdbx_description
1 polymer ?
#
loop_
_entity_poly.entity_id
_entity_poly.type
_entity_poly.pdbx_seq_one_letter_code
_entity_poly.pdbx_strand_id
1 'polypeptide(L)'
;VIDFMIVGLPRSGTAWLANWFTTERSICWHEPLWQRSLAELDAMKGAGLFGIADTQLTLMNADELNRHPAKKMIVHRELGDVNFSLAKLGLPAMQDEHKWKLDEIGGYHITFHDLFHVERFRPAAEWLLPMPFDAARYSLLRGLNIQNALAIKEAQEAYIDYLEMQDE
;
A
#
# COMPACT_ATOMS: atom_id res chain seq x y z
N VAL A 1 7.92 5.91 15.08
CA VAL A 1 7.30 6.83 14.08
C VAL A 1 7.42 6.21 12.71
N ILE A 2 6.33 6.21 11.97
CA ILE A 2 6.31 5.78 10.56
C ILE A 2 7.04 6.84 9.73
N ASP A 3 8.05 6.44 8.96
CA ASP A 3 8.83 7.33 8.09
C ASP A 3 8.19 7.51 6.72
N PHE A 4 7.52 6.47 6.21
CA PHE A 4 6.85 6.52 4.92
C PHE A 4 5.62 5.62 4.86
N MET A 5 4.67 6.00 4.00
CA MET A 5 3.43 5.27 3.75
C MET A 5 3.24 5.06 2.24
N ILE A 6 2.71 3.90 1.90
CA ILE A 6 2.27 3.57 0.55
C ILE A 6 0.76 3.38 0.62
N VAL A 7 0.05 4.24 -0.09
CA VAL A 7 -1.41 4.33 -0.07
C VAL A 7 -1.94 3.93 -1.45
N GLY A 8 -2.88 3.05 -1.51
CA GLY A 8 -3.49 2.64 -2.77
C GLY A 8 -4.68 1.73 -2.55
N LEU A 9 -5.55 1.65 -3.54
CA LEU A 9 -6.66 0.71 -3.52
C LEU A 9 -6.16 -0.74 -3.46
N PRO A 10 -6.96 -1.68 -2.96
CA PRO A 10 -6.62 -3.09 -3.05
C PRO A 10 -6.19 -3.48 -4.47
N ARG A 11 -5.22 -4.37 -4.60
CA ARG A 11 -4.69 -4.82 -5.89
C ARG A 11 -3.89 -3.77 -6.68
N SER A 12 -3.50 -2.66 -6.06
CA SER A 12 -2.67 -1.62 -6.68
C SER A 12 -1.16 -1.82 -6.48
N GLY A 13 -0.71 -3.03 -6.12
CA GLY A 13 0.72 -3.34 -6.01
C GLY A 13 1.34 -3.03 -4.64
N THR A 14 0.53 -2.80 -3.60
CA THR A 14 1.01 -2.51 -2.24
C THR A 14 1.92 -3.62 -1.69
N ALA A 15 1.60 -4.89 -1.93
CA ALA A 15 2.45 -6.02 -1.54
C ALA A 15 3.80 -6.01 -2.26
N TRP A 16 3.83 -5.70 -3.55
CA TRP A 16 5.06 -5.58 -4.32
C TRP A 16 5.92 -4.43 -3.79
N LEU A 17 5.32 -3.28 -3.53
CA LEU A 17 6.00 -2.12 -2.97
C LEU A 17 6.50 -2.38 -1.55
N ALA A 18 5.74 -3.06 -0.70
CA ALA A 18 6.21 -3.45 0.63
C ALA A 18 7.49 -4.29 0.53
N ASN A 19 7.54 -5.25 -0.40
CA ASN A 19 8.75 -6.02 -0.65
C ASN A 19 9.89 -5.17 -1.23
N TRP A 20 9.59 -4.25 -2.15
CA TRP A 20 10.60 -3.35 -2.72
C TRP A 20 11.26 -2.49 -1.64
N PHE A 21 10.46 -1.90 -0.74
CA PHE A 21 10.94 -1.00 0.31
C PHE A 21 11.41 -1.71 1.59
N THR A 22 11.40 -3.04 1.64
CA THR A 22 12.04 -3.82 2.69
C THR A 22 13.45 -4.17 2.26
N THR A 23 14.45 -3.54 2.90
CA THR A 23 15.88 -3.65 2.60
C THR A 23 16.66 -3.86 3.90
N GLU A 24 17.99 -3.83 3.84
CA GLU A 24 18.83 -3.84 5.03
C GLU A 24 18.67 -2.59 5.91
N ARG A 25 18.13 -1.49 5.35
CA ARG A 25 18.01 -0.18 6.03
C ARG A 25 16.59 0.26 6.28
N SER A 26 15.63 -0.45 5.75
CA SER A 26 14.20 -0.12 5.85
C SER A 26 13.35 -1.37 5.93
N ILE A 27 12.27 -1.27 6.66
CA ILE A 27 11.22 -2.30 6.73
C ILE A 27 9.92 -1.65 6.31
N CYS A 28 9.21 -2.27 5.38
CA CYS A 28 7.88 -1.85 4.98
C CYS A 28 6.89 -3.00 5.24
N TRP A 29 6.00 -2.80 6.20
CA TRP A 29 4.98 -3.81 6.50
C TRP A 29 3.81 -3.67 5.54
N HIS A 30 3.34 -4.83 5.07
CA HIS A 30 2.16 -4.91 4.22
C HIS A 30 0.91 -5.18 5.07
N GLU A 31 -0.11 -4.33 4.89
CA GLU A 31 -1.43 -4.42 5.53
C GLU A 31 -1.39 -4.53 7.07
N PRO A 32 -0.56 -3.74 7.80
CA PRO A 32 -0.51 -3.86 9.25
C PRO A 32 -1.75 -3.30 9.97
N LEU A 33 -2.54 -2.44 9.32
CA LEU A 33 -3.71 -1.81 9.92
C LEU A 33 -4.86 -2.80 10.18
N TRP A 34 -4.82 -3.99 9.58
CA TRP A 34 -5.73 -5.09 9.96
C TRP A 34 -5.56 -5.58 11.39
N GLN A 35 -4.39 -5.36 12.00
CA GLN A 35 -4.06 -5.87 13.33
C GLN A 35 -3.69 -4.78 14.33
N ARG A 36 -3.39 -3.57 13.87
CA ARG A 36 -2.87 -2.46 14.68
C ARG A 36 -3.44 -1.14 14.23
N SER A 37 -3.66 -0.23 15.15
CA SER A 37 -3.97 1.16 14.82
C SER A 37 -2.74 1.91 14.29
N LEU A 38 -2.97 2.99 13.56
CA LEU A 38 -1.89 3.87 13.08
C LEU A 38 -1.05 4.42 14.23
N ALA A 39 -1.68 4.76 15.36
CA ALA A 39 -1.00 5.26 16.56
C ALA A 39 -0.09 4.20 17.19
N GLU A 40 -0.48 2.93 17.21
CA GLU A 40 0.37 1.84 17.69
C GLU A 40 1.58 1.64 16.77
N LEU A 41 1.36 1.69 15.45
CA LEU A 41 2.45 1.60 14.48
C LEU A 41 3.43 2.78 14.60
N ASP A 42 2.92 3.99 14.83
CA ASP A 42 3.73 5.18 15.08
C ASP A 42 4.55 5.10 16.35
N ALA A 43 4.05 4.42 17.37
CA ALA A 43 4.77 4.21 18.62
C ALA A 43 5.89 3.17 18.49
N MET A 44 5.95 2.40 17.42
CA MET A 44 6.99 1.40 17.20
C MET A 44 8.33 2.06 16.90
N LYS A 45 9.37 1.58 17.61
CA LYS A 45 10.76 2.00 17.37
C LYS A 45 11.53 0.84 16.76
N GLY A 46 12.06 1.04 15.57
CA GLY A 46 12.95 0.10 14.90
C GLY A 46 14.35 0.64 14.69
N ALA A 47 15.30 -0.24 14.41
CA ALA A 47 16.63 0.14 13.94
C ALA A 47 16.56 0.33 12.41
N GLY A 48 16.26 1.53 11.95
CA GLY A 48 16.15 1.83 10.52
C GLY A 48 14.85 2.53 10.18
N LEU A 49 14.65 2.78 8.89
CA LEU A 49 13.43 3.41 8.38
C LEU A 49 12.26 2.42 8.43
N PHE A 50 11.14 2.88 8.95
CA PHE A 50 9.93 2.09 9.08
C PHE A 50 8.81 2.66 8.21
N GLY A 51 8.25 1.83 7.38
CA GLY A 51 7.11 2.19 6.53
C GLY A 51 6.00 1.16 6.54
N ILE A 52 4.86 1.57 6.02
CA ILE A 52 3.69 0.72 5.82
C ILE A 52 3.14 0.86 4.41
N ALA A 53 2.67 -0.25 3.86
CA ALA A 53 1.93 -0.29 2.61
C ALA A 53 0.56 -0.89 2.90
N ASP A 54 -0.47 -0.06 2.95
CA ASP A 54 -1.76 -0.49 3.49
C ASP A 54 -2.93 0.11 2.72
N THR A 55 -3.86 -0.74 2.33
CA THR A 55 -5.05 -0.33 1.60
C THR A 55 -6.09 0.35 2.50
N GLN A 56 -6.10 0.06 3.80
CA GLN A 56 -7.00 0.72 4.74
C GLN A 56 -6.70 2.22 4.93
N LEU A 57 -5.51 2.67 4.57
CA LEU A 57 -5.20 4.11 4.55
C LEU A 57 -6.18 4.89 3.64
N THR A 58 -6.74 4.24 2.61
CA THR A 58 -7.75 4.86 1.74
C THR A 58 -9.10 5.09 2.43
N LEU A 59 -9.35 4.41 3.55
CA LEU A 59 -10.57 4.57 4.35
C LEU A 59 -10.44 5.69 5.39
N MET A 60 -9.21 6.11 5.68
CA MET A 60 -8.94 7.18 6.63
C MET A 60 -9.30 8.55 6.05
N ASN A 61 -9.44 9.55 6.91
CA ASN A 61 -9.64 10.94 6.50
C ASN A 61 -8.36 11.48 5.84
N ALA A 62 -8.50 12.07 4.63
CA ALA A 62 -7.36 12.61 3.88
C ALA A 62 -6.62 13.72 4.66
N ASP A 63 -7.34 14.58 5.39
CA ASP A 63 -6.72 15.61 6.23
C ASP A 63 -5.88 15.04 7.36
N GLU A 64 -6.32 13.92 7.95
CA GLU A 64 -5.54 13.22 8.98
C GLU A 64 -4.25 12.67 8.39
N LEU A 65 -4.34 11.99 7.25
CA LEU A 65 -3.16 11.50 6.54
C LEU A 65 -2.23 12.64 6.11
N ASN A 66 -2.80 13.76 5.64
CA ASN A 66 -2.00 14.91 5.21
C ASN A 66 -1.25 15.58 6.36
N ARG A 67 -1.81 15.55 7.58
CA ARG A 67 -1.11 16.04 8.79
C ARG A 67 -0.02 15.10 9.29
N HIS A 68 -0.08 13.83 8.92
CA HIS A 68 0.94 12.86 9.33
C HIS A 68 2.28 13.17 8.66
N PRO A 69 3.41 13.21 9.41
CA PRO A 69 4.72 13.64 8.89
C PRO A 69 5.36 12.67 7.91
N ALA A 70 4.94 11.41 7.88
CA ALA A 70 5.47 10.40 6.96
C ALA A 70 5.36 10.85 5.50
N LYS A 71 6.38 10.57 4.70
CA LYS A 71 6.29 10.69 3.25
C LYS A 71 5.28 9.70 2.69
N LYS A 72 4.50 10.08 1.69
CA LYS A 72 3.43 9.24 1.15
C LYS A 72 3.59 9.03 -0.35
N MET A 73 3.64 7.78 -0.76
CA MET A 73 3.51 7.38 -2.17
C MET A 73 2.08 6.91 -2.41
N ILE A 74 1.38 7.57 -3.31
CA ILE A 74 -0.01 7.27 -3.65
C ILE A 74 -0.03 6.53 -4.98
N VAL A 75 -0.57 5.31 -4.98
CA VAL A 75 -0.62 4.45 -6.16
C VAL A 75 -2.03 4.42 -6.72
N HIS A 76 -2.19 5.01 -7.89
CA HIS A 76 -3.44 5.02 -8.62
C HIS A 76 -3.57 3.78 -9.51
N ARG A 77 -4.73 3.16 -9.52
CA ARG A 77 -5.11 2.12 -10.47
C ARG A 77 -6.53 2.36 -10.94
N GLU A 78 -6.81 2.04 -12.19
CA GLU A 78 -8.16 2.16 -12.73
C GLU A 78 -9.13 1.27 -11.94
N LEU A 79 -10.25 1.84 -11.51
CA LEU A 79 -11.21 1.17 -10.64
C LEU A 79 -11.79 -0.10 -11.28
N GLY A 80 -11.98 -0.07 -12.61
CA GLY A 80 -12.39 -1.25 -13.35
C GLY A 80 -11.41 -2.42 -13.23
N ASP A 81 -10.10 -2.13 -13.30
CA ASP A 81 -9.05 -3.14 -13.14
C ASP A 81 -8.96 -3.67 -11.71
N VAL A 82 -9.14 -2.78 -10.72
CA VAL A 82 -9.22 -3.14 -9.30
C VAL A 82 -10.38 -4.09 -9.09
N ASN A 83 -11.58 -3.71 -9.50
CA ASN A 83 -12.81 -4.47 -9.31
C ASN A 83 -12.78 -5.81 -10.06
N PHE A 84 -12.23 -5.84 -11.28
CA PHE A 84 -12.01 -7.09 -12.00
C PHE A 84 -11.07 -8.04 -11.24
N SER A 85 -10.01 -7.48 -10.63
CA SER A 85 -9.07 -8.29 -9.84
C SER A 85 -9.67 -8.77 -8.52
N LEU A 86 -10.51 -7.96 -7.86
CA LEU A 86 -11.24 -8.34 -6.64
C LEU A 86 -12.28 -9.42 -6.92
N ALA A 87 -13.04 -9.29 -8.01
CA ALA A 87 -14.05 -10.28 -8.41
C ALA A 87 -13.45 -11.69 -8.60
N LYS A 88 -12.20 -11.80 -9.12
CA LYS A 88 -11.50 -13.09 -9.24
C LYS A 88 -11.21 -13.75 -7.89
N LEU A 89 -11.19 -12.97 -6.81
CA LEU A 89 -10.96 -13.43 -5.44
C LEU A 89 -12.26 -13.60 -4.66
N GLY A 90 -13.42 -13.31 -5.26
CA GLY A 90 -14.71 -13.30 -4.58
C GLY A 90 -14.87 -12.13 -3.61
N LEU A 91 -14.07 -11.08 -3.75
CA LEU A 91 -14.12 -9.88 -2.90
C LEU A 91 -15.07 -8.83 -3.50
N PRO A 92 -15.70 -7.99 -2.66
CA PRO A 92 -16.60 -6.94 -3.11
C PRO A 92 -15.89 -5.87 -3.93
N ALA A 93 -16.66 -5.19 -4.77
CA ALA A 93 -16.17 -4.08 -5.57
C ALA A 93 -15.93 -2.82 -4.74
N MET A 94 -14.88 -2.10 -5.06
CA MET A 94 -14.62 -0.76 -4.54
C MET A 94 -15.51 0.28 -5.24
N GLN A 95 -15.83 1.34 -4.51
CA GLN A 95 -16.66 2.46 -4.99
C GLN A 95 -15.80 3.60 -5.51
N ASP A 96 -16.36 4.46 -6.37
CA ASP A 96 -15.67 5.62 -6.94
C ASP A 96 -15.10 6.59 -5.89
N GLU A 97 -15.80 6.76 -4.76
CA GLU A 97 -15.37 7.63 -3.67
C GLU A 97 -13.99 7.28 -3.11
N HIS A 98 -13.62 6.00 -3.11
CA HIS A 98 -12.29 5.57 -2.65
C HIS A 98 -11.19 6.02 -3.61
N LYS A 99 -11.50 6.09 -4.92
CA LYS A 99 -10.56 6.62 -5.93
C LYS A 99 -10.36 8.12 -5.74
N TRP A 100 -11.44 8.88 -5.53
CA TRP A 100 -11.35 10.34 -5.35
C TRP A 100 -10.58 10.73 -4.09
N LYS A 101 -10.72 9.98 -3.02
CA LYS A 101 -9.93 10.21 -1.79
C LYS A 101 -8.43 10.14 -2.03
N LEU A 102 -7.96 9.29 -2.94
CA LEU A 102 -6.53 9.22 -3.27
C LEU A 102 -5.99 10.53 -3.84
N ASP A 103 -6.80 11.27 -4.60
CA ASP A 103 -6.42 12.55 -5.20
C ASP A 103 -6.28 13.67 -4.15
N GLU A 104 -6.93 13.51 -2.98
CA GLU A 104 -6.87 14.47 -1.87
C GLU A 104 -5.66 14.26 -0.96
N ILE A 105 -4.99 13.11 -1.04
CA ILE A 105 -3.83 12.79 -0.20
C ILE A 105 -2.57 13.39 -0.80
N GLY A 106 -1.90 14.23 -0.04
CA GLY A 106 -0.62 14.84 -0.44
C GLY A 106 0.52 13.83 -0.45
N GLY A 107 1.37 13.90 -1.47
CA GLY A 107 2.50 13.00 -1.61
C GLY A 107 2.98 12.86 -3.05
N TYR A 108 3.72 11.80 -3.32
CA TYR A 108 4.14 11.46 -4.68
C TYR A 108 3.14 10.51 -5.32
N HIS A 109 2.46 10.96 -6.37
CA HIS A 109 1.45 10.16 -7.07
C HIS A 109 2.07 9.42 -8.25
N ILE A 110 1.82 8.11 -8.33
CA ILE A 110 2.19 7.25 -9.45
C ILE A 110 1.01 6.36 -9.84
N THR A 111 1.04 5.81 -11.04
CA THR A 111 0.07 4.80 -11.44
C THR A 111 0.60 3.39 -11.18
N PHE A 112 -0.29 2.43 -11.04
CA PHE A 112 0.08 1.00 -10.96
C PHE A 112 0.94 0.58 -12.16
N HIS A 113 0.66 1.15 -13.33
CA HIS A 113 1.42 0.87 -14.54
C HIS A 113 2.88 1.37 -14.45
N ASP A 114 3.11 2.51 -13.80
CA ASP A 114 4.44 3.10 -13.63
C ASP A 114 5.37 2.21 -12.81
N LEU A 115 4.83 1.34 -11.94
CA LEU A 115 5.63 0.37 -11.17
C LEU A 115 6.45 -0.56 -12.07
N PHE A 116 6.00 -0.81 -13.29
CA PHE A 116 6.64 -1.71 -14.24
C PHE A 116 7.55 -1.00 -15.26
N HIS A 117 7.71 0.31 -15.12
CA HIS A 117 8.58 1.14 -15.95
C HIS A 117 9.64 1.81 -15.08
N VAL A 118 10.89 1.31 -15.16
CA VAL A 118 11.99 1.77 -14.33
C VAL A 118 12.17 3.29 -14.35
N GLU A 119 12.03 3.91 -15.53
CA GLU A 119 12.20 5.36 -15.71
C GLU A 119 11.14 6.19 -14.97
N ARG A 120 9.97 5.61 -14.72
CA ARG A 120 8.87 6.25 -14.00
C ARG A 120 8.86 5.90 -12.52
N PHE A 121 9.21 4.66 -12.18
CA PHE A 121 9.23 4.20 -10.79
C PHE A 121 10.45 4.74 -10.03
N ARG A 122 11.63 4.79 -10.66
CA ARG A 122 12.87 5.24 -10.00
C ARG A 122 12.71 6.59 -9.28
N PRO A 123 12.22 7.67 -9.91
CA PRO A 123 12.08 8.98 -9.25
C PRO A 123 11.18 8.91 -8.02
N ALA A 124 10.10 8.15 -8.08
CA ALA A 124 9.17 7.96 -6.97
C ALA A 124 9.83 7.18 -5.81
N ALA A 125 10.58 6.13 -6.14
CA ALA A 125 11.28 5.31 -5.15
C ALA A 125 12.38 6.11 -4.42
N GLU A 126 13.21 6.85 -5.15
CA GLU A 126 14.28 7.70 -4.62
C GLU A 126 13.73 8.90 -3.85
N TRP A 127 12.55 9.41 -4.23
CA TRP A 127 11.86 10.46 -3.46
C TRP A 127 11.34 9.93 -2.12
N LEU A 128 10.75 8.72 -2.11
CA LEU A 128 10.19 8.14 -0.89
C LEU A 128 11.29 7.78 0.10
N LEU A 129 12.30 7.05 -0.36
CA LEU A 129 13.48 6.71 0.41
C LEU A 129 14.74 7.25 -0.26
N PRO A 130 15.59 8.01 0.46
CA PRO A 130 16.83 8.56 -0.08
C PRO A 130 17.91 7.47 -0.19
N MET A 131 17.64 6.45 -1.00
CA MET A 131 18.55 5.34 -1.26
C MET A 131 18.75 5.19 -2.76
N PRO A 132 19.95 4.79 -3.21
CA PRO A 132 20.19 4.50 -4.63
C PRO A 132 19.23 3.43 -5.13
N PHE A 133 18.70 3.62 -6.33
CA PHE A 133 17.83 2.66 -6.98
C PHE A 133 18.59 1.37 -7.33
N ASP A 134 18.15 0.24 -6.78
CA ASP A 134 18.70 -1.08 -7.07
C ASP A 134 18.05 -1.70 -8.31
N ALA A 135 18.69 -1.54 -9.46
CA ALA A 135 18.19 -2.04 -10.73
C ALA A 135 18.14 -3.59 -10.79
N ALA A 136 19.05 -4.27 -10.11
CA ALA A 136 19.07 -5.73 -10.08
C ALA A 136 17.87 -6.26 -9.26
N ARG A 137 17.63 -5.69 -8.08
CA ARG A 137 16.46 -6.00 -7.26
C ARG A 137 15.14 -5.67 -7.99
N TYR A 138 15.08 -4.53 -8.68
CA TYR A 138 13.91 -4.17 -9.48
C TYR A 138 13.60 -5.24 -10.53
N SER A 139 14.60 -5.66 -11.29
CA SER A 139 14.44 -6.69 -12.32
C SER A 139 13.99 -8.02 -11.76
N LEU A 140 14.52 -8.41 -10.59
CA LEU A 140 14.12 -9.62 -9.88
C LEU A 140 12.65 -9.56 -9.43
N LEU A 141 12.29 -8.51 -8.69
CA LEU A 141 10.94 -8.38 -8.13
C LEU A 141 9.87 -8.19 -9.20
N ARG A 142 10.20 -7.51 -10.32
CA ARG A 142 9.31 -7.36 -11.46
C ARG A 142 8.88 -8.70 -12.07
N GLY A 143 9.77 -9.70 -12.06
CA GLY A 143 9.49 -11.04 -12.57
C GLY A 143 8.70 -11.93 -11.61
N LEU A 144 8.52 -11.50 -10.34
CA LEU A 144 7.85 -12.30 -9.33
C LEU A 144 6.37 -11.90 -9.20
N ASN A 145 5.51 -12.91 -9.15
CA ASN A 145 4.12 -12.72 -8.73
C ASN A 145 4.06 -12.71 -7.19
N ILE A 146 4.24 -11.52 -6.60
CA ILE A 146 4.23 -11.35 -5.15
C ILE A 146 2.76 -11.24 -4.70
N GLN A 147 2.11 -12.38 -4.55
CA GLN A 147 0.77 -12.48 -3.97
C GLN A 147 0.80 -13.62 -2.96
N ASN A 148 0.57 -13.27 -1.70
CA ASN A 148 0.47 -14.28 -0.66
C ASN A 148 -0.98 -14.81 -0.61
N ALA A 149 -1.18 -16.04 -1.06
CA ALA A 149 -2.49 -16.70 -1.03
C ALA A 149 -3.06 -16.83 0.41
N LEU A 150 -2.17 -16.95 1.39
CA LEU A 150 -2.56 -17.01 2.81
C LEU A 150 -3.11 -15.66 3.30
N ALA A 151 -2.44 -14.57 2.99
CA ALA A 151 -2.90 -13.22 3.34
C ALA A 151 -4.23 -12.86 2.65
N ILE A 152 -4.47 -13.39 1.45
CA ILE A 152 -5.75 -13.22 0.76
C ILE A 152 -6.87 -13.94 1.53
N LYS A 153 -6.62 -15.16 2.00
CA LYS A 153 -7.59 -15.94 2.77
C LYS A 153 -7.90 -15.26 4.11
N GLU A 154 -6.87 -14.85 4.85
CA GLU A 154 -7.02 -14.12 6.10
C GLU A 154 -7.78 -12.81 5.92
N ALA A 155 -7.54 -12.07 4.85
CA ALA A 155 -8.28 -10.85 4.52
C ALA A 155 -9.74 -11.13 4.16
N GLN A 156 -10.03 -12.26 3.50
CA GLN A 156 -11.40 -12.68 3.21
C GLN A 156 -12.16 -13.02 4.49
N GLU A 157 -11.54 -13.80 5.39
CA GLU A 157 -12.13 -14.17 6.68
C GLU A 157 -12.41 -12.93 7.53
N ALA A 158 -11.43 -12.02 7.68
CA ALA A 158 -11.60 -10.78 8.43
C ALA A 158 -12.67 -9.86 7.82
N TYR A 159 -12.83 -9.85 6.50
CA TYR A 159 -13.87 -9.07 5.84
C TYR A 159 -15.27 -9.65 6.07
N ILE A 160 -15.41 -10.97 6.07
CA ILE A 160 -16.68 -11.66 6.39
C ILE A 160 -17.08 -11.33 7.82
N ASP A 161 -16.16 -11.46 8.77
CA ASP A 161 -16.38 -11.12 10.19
C ASP A 161 -16.82 -9.65 10.36
N TYR A 162 -16.20 -8.73 9.62
CA TYR A 162 -16.57 -7.30 9.62
C TYR A 162 -17.99 -7.07 9.12
N LEU A 163 -18.42 -7.76 8.06
CA LEU A 163 -19.79 -7.62 7.54
C LEU A 163 -20.81 -8.18 8.51
N GLU A 164 -20.54 -9.34 9.14
CA GLU A 164 -21.42 -9.95 10.14
C GLU A 164 -21.61 -9.04 11.35
N MET A 165 -20.57 -8.30 11.78
CA MET A 165 -20.66 -7.32 12.89
C MET A 165 -21.48 -6.07 12.54
N GLN A 166 -21.73 -5.75 11.26
CA GLN A 166 -22.55 -4.60 10.87
C GLN A 166 -24.04 -4.93 10.76
N ASP A 167 -24.38 -6.21 10.69
CA ASP A 167 -25.78 -6.68 10.61
C ASP A 167 -26.41 -6.94 11.99
N GLU A 168 -25.67 -6.76 13.09
CA GLU A 168 -26.16 -6.77 14.49
C GLU A 168 -26.44 -5.35 15.02
#